data_2726d92e5a113b6efdce295cf51ac93c
#
_entry.id   2726d92e5a113b6efdce295cf51ac93c
#
_cell.length_a   1.000
_cell.length_b   1.000
_cell.length_c   1.000
_cell.angle_alpha   90.00
_cell.angle_beta   90.00
_cell.angle_gamma   90.00
#
_symmetry.space_group_name_H-M   'P 1'
#
loop_
_entity.id
_entity.type
_entity.pdbx_description
1 polymer ?
#
loop_
_entity_poly.entity_id
_entity_poly.type
_entity_poly.pdbx_seq_one_letter_code
_entity_poly.pdbx_strand_id
1 'polypeptide(L)'
;MAVRNVTLDKTIRKLLNEKKYQTLKDILVTLEPADISAVFEELDEEQMTLLFRLLPKELAAETFAELEPESQELLIRGFSDRELREVVNELYVDDAADLVEEMPANVVKRILAQADPQMRKEINQVLRYPENSAGSIMTTEYVSLRPNMTVAEALNRIRKTGVDKETIYTCYVTSARNLLGTVSVKDLLLCSDDSKPVSEIMDEHVISVNTLTDQETVAQMLSKYNFIALPVLDQDGRMVGIVTFDDAIDVLVEETTEDIEKMAGMLPSEKTYLRSSPLDLFLHRIPWLALLMVSATFTGMIITRFEHALAAQVVLTAFIPMLMDTGGNSGSQASVTVIRALSLGELEFTDAPKVVWKEIQTAVLCGLALAMLCFAKIMVVDRMLLGNTDISTLTAFVVCVTMAVTVLIAKLVGCTLPMAAKRVGFDPAVMASPFITTIVDALSLLVYFGIASALLF
;
A
#
# COMPACT_ATOMS: atom_id res chain seq x y z
N MET A 1 8.34 -11.46 -1.16
CA MET A 1 8.08 -12.78 -0.54
C MET A 1 9.31 -13.65 -0.75
N ALA A 2 10.17 -13.78 0.25
CA ALA A 2 11.29 -14.70 0.21
C ALA A 2 10.74 -16.11 -0.02
N VAL A 3 11.28 -16.83 -0.98
CA VAL A 3 10.95 -18.24 -1.20
C VAL A 3 11.43 -18.98 0.04
N ARG A 4 10.49 -19.33 0.91
CA ARG A 4 10.73 -20.04 2.17
C ARG A 4 11.56 -21.30 1.91
N ASN A 5 12.84 -21.23 2.20
CA ASN A 5 13.75 -22.33 1.95
C ASN A 5 13.71 -23.30 3.15
N VAL A 6 12.65 -24.10 3.20
CA VAL A 6 12.36 -25.08 4.29
C VAL A 6 13.57 -25.99 4.61
N THR A 7 14.47 -26.16 3.66
CA THR A 7 15.69 -26.96 3.85
C THR A 7 16.74 -26.18 4.64
N LEU A 8 16.85 -24.87 4.41
CA LEU A 8 17.77 -23.97 5.10
C LEU A 8 17.38 -23.84 6.58
N ASP A 9 16.11 -23.53 6.87
CA ASP A 9 15.59 -23.44 8.25
C ASP A 9 15.86 -24.71 9.06
N LYS A 10 15.55 -25.86 8.49
CA LYS A 10 15.82 -27.16 9.14
C LYS A 10 17.31 -27.38 9.41
N THR A 11 18.15 -26.93 8.49
CA THR A 11 19.62 -27.09 8.61
C THR A 11 20.14 -26.16 9.71
N ILE A 12 19.71 -24.90 9.72
CA ILE A 12 20.12 -23.91 10.74
C ILE A 12 19.65 -24.35 12.13
N ARG A 13 18.38 -24.76 12.30
CA ARG A 13 17.87 -25.29 13.59
C ARG A 13 18.61 -26.52 14.05
N LYS A 14 18.96 -27.43 13.13
CA LYS A 14 19.76 -28.62 13.47
C LYS A 14 21.15 -28.24 13.95
N LEU A 15 21.86 -27.37 13.22
CA LEU A 15 23.20 -26.93 13.60
C LEU A 15 23.19 -26.12 14.90
N LEU A 16 22.15 -25.35 15.15
CA LEU A 16 21.94 -24.63 16.41
C LEU A 16 21.81 -25.60 17.59
N ASN A 17 20.97 -26.62 17.45
CA ASN A 17 20.80 -27.67 18.47
C ASN A 17 22.11 -28.49 18.70
N GLU A 18 22.89 -28.66 17.65
CA GLU A 18 24.21 -29.34 17.72
C GLU A 18 25.32 -28.39 18.20
N LYS A 19 25.01 -27.07 18.47
CA LYS A 19 25.94 -26.01 18.89
C LYS A 19 27.14 -25.82 17.95
N LYS A 20 26.93 -26.04 16.64
CA LYS A 20 27.95 -25.87 15.59
C LYS A 20 28.05 -24.44 15.09
N TYR A 21 28.40 -23.52 15.99
CA TYR A 21 28.37 -22.09 15.73
C TYR A 21 29.31 -21.63 14.60
N GLN A 22 30.48 -22.26 14.44
CA GLN A 22 31.38 -21.92 13.35
C GLN A 22 30.76 -22.25 11.97
N THR A 23 30.17 -23.44 11.84
CA THR A 23 29.48 -23.81 10.60
C THR A 23 28.27 -22.92 10.33
N LEU A 24 27.53 -22.52 11.38
CA LEU A 24 26.43 -21.56 11.29
C LEU A 24 26.93 -20.22 10.77
N LYS A 25 27.99 -19.67 11.35
CA LYS A 25 28.60 -18.43 10.87
C LYS A 25 29.01 -18.52 9.40
N ASP A 26 29.70 -19.61 9.02
CA ASP A 26 30.17 -19.80 7.65
C ASP A 26 28.99 -19.89 6.65
N ILE A 27 27.83 -20.39 7.05
CA ILE A 27 26.61 -20.41 6.24
C ILE A 27 25.99 -19.02 6.19
N LEU A 28 25.76 -18.37 7.34
CA LEU A 28 25.08 -17.07 7.42
C LEU A 28 25.78 -15.99 6.60
N VAL A 29 27.11 -15.99 6.60
CA VAL A 29 27.93 -15.00 5.84
C VAL A 29 27.78 -15.17 4.31
N THR A 30 27.26 -16.30 3.84
CA THR A 30 26.98 -16.55 2.40
C THR A 30 25.56 -16.23 1.97
N LEU A 31 24.70 -15.85 2.90
CA LEU A 31 23.31 -15.52 2.63
C LEU A 31 23.14 -14.00 2.48
N GLU A 32 22.11 -13.60 1.75
CA GLU A 32 21.69 -12.21 1.68
C GLU A 32 20.96 -11.79 2.98
N PRO A 33 20.99 -10.50 3.38
CA PRO A 33 20.33 -9.99 4.58
C PRO A 33 18.87 -10.40 4.70
N ALA A 34 18.10 -10.27 3.63
CA ALA A 34 16.68 -10.64 3.57
C ALA A 34 16.44 -12.16 3.81
N ASP A 35 17.35 -13.03 3.33
CA ASP A 35 17.26 -14.49 3.60
C ASP A 35 17.57 -14.80 5.07
N ILE A 36 18.52 -14.07 5.67
CA ILE A 36 18.86 -14.20 7.10
C ILE A 36 17.70 -13.73 7.96
N SER A 37 17.11 -12.58 7.63
CA SER A 37 15.93 -12.03 8.29
C SER A 37 14.79 -13.05 8.30
N ALA A 38 14.45 -13.63 7.14
CA ALA A 38 13.40 -14.64 7.03
C ALA A 38 13.65 -15.87 7.94
N VAL A 39 14.91 -16.27 8.13
CA VAL A 39 15.27 -17.35 9.07
C VAL A 39 15.08 -16.90 10.52
N PHE A 40 15.45 -15.67 10.84
CA PHE A 40 15.36 -15.12 12.21
C PHE A 40 13.92 -15.01 12.68
N GLU A 41 13.01 -14.67 11.79
CA GLU A 41 11.57 -14.59 12.06
C GLU A 41 10.95 -15.90 12.56
N GLU A 42 11.60 -17.03 12.32
CA GLU A 42 11.17 -18.36 12.74
C GLU A 42 11.79 -18.81 14.07
N LEU A 43 12.68 -18.00 14.66
CA LEU A 43 13.45 -18.37 15.87
C LEU A 43 12.85 -17.73 17.14
N ASP A 44 13.19 -18.29 18.29
CA ASP A 44 12.93 -17.65 19.56
C ASP A 44 13.97 -16.55 19.87
N GLU A 45 13.67 -15.67 20.85
CA GLU A 45 14.50 -14.53 21.24
C GLU A 45 15.96 -14.94 21.56
N GLU A 46 16.16 -16.05 22.28
CA GLU A 46 17.50 -16.50 22.67
C GLU A 46 18.31 -16.99 21.45
N GLN A 47 17.66 -17.73 20.56
CA GLN A 47 18.27 -18.26 19.34
C GLN A 47 18.59 -17.15 18.36
N MET A 48 17.67 -16.21 18.16
CA MET A 48 17.83 -15.05 17.30
C MET A 48 19.01 -14.18 17.77
N THR A 49 19.03 -13.80 19.04
CA THR A 49 20.13 -13.00 19.62
C THR A 49 21.48 -13.72 19.50
N LEU A 50 21.51 -15.04 19.67
CA LEU A 50 22.74 -15.82 19.56
C LEU A 50 23.23 -15.87 18.11
N LEU A 51 22.38 -16.08 17.14
CA LEU A 51 22.75 -16.09 15.71
C LEU A 51 23.15 -14.70 15.23
N PHE A 52 22.46 -13.66 15.66
CA PHE A 52 22.79 -12.28 15.34
C PHE A 52 24.24 -11.93 15.74
N ARG A 53 24.69 -12.38 16.90
CA ARG A 53 26.07 -12.21 17.38
C ARG A 53 27.12 -12.93 16.55
N LEU A 54 26.76 -13.86 15.66
CA LEU A 54 27.68 -14.53 14.75
C LEU A 54 27.92 -13.74 13.47
N LEU A 55 27.05 -12.80 13.13
CA LEU A 55 27.14 -11.99 11.91
C LEU A 55 28.30 -10.96 11.99
N PRO A 56 28.96 -10.67 10.86
CA PRO A 56 29.80 -9.48 10.72
C PRO A 56 28.96 -8.22 10.93
N LYS A 57 29.57 -7.10 11.33
CA LYS A 57 28.85 -5.88 11.69
C LYS A 57 27.98 -5.32 10.58
N GLU A 58 28.53 -5.17 9.37
CA GLU A 58 27.80 -4.66 8.20
C GLU A 58 26.59 -5.55 7.90
N LEU A 59 26.81 -6.87 7.73
CA LEU A 59 25.74 -7.84 7.49
C LEU A 59 24.72 -7.91 8.65
N ALA A 60 25.15 -7.64 9.88
CA ALA A 60 24.25 -7.59 11.04
C ALA A 60 23.32 -6.37 10.99
N ALA A 61 23.82 -5.20 10.59
CA ALA A 61 23.02 -3.98 10.45
C ALA A 61 22.02 -4.12 9.30
N GLU A 62 22.48 -4.55 8.12
CA GLU A 62 21.60 -4.82 6.97
C GLU A 62 20.53 -5.87 7.30
N THR A 63 20.90 -6.96 7.97
CA THR A 63 19.91 -7.98 8.42
C THR A 63 18.94 -7.41 9.44
N PHE A 64 19.39 -6.49 10.30
CA PHE A 64 18.56 -5.87 11.32
C PHE A 64 17.52 -4.94 10.70
N ALA A 65 17.88 -4.17 9.66
CA ALA A 65 16.95 -3.33 8.90
C ALA A 65 15.82 -4.15 8.25
N GLU A 66 16.15 -5.32 7.71
CA GLU A 66 15.20 -6.24 7.07
C GLU A 66 14.27 -7.00 8.04
N LEU A 67 14.43 -6.84 9.37
CA LEU A 67 13.59 -7.54 10.35
C LEU A 67 12.29 -6.77 10.60
N GLU A 68 11.21 -7.52 10.81
CA GLU A 68 9.94 -6.95 11.29
C GLU A 68 10.11 -6.24 12.65
N PRO A 69 9.37 -5.16 12.94
CA PRO A 69 9.52 -4.31 14.13
C PRO A 69 9.51 -5.09 15.46
N GLU A 70 8.67 -6.10 15.57
CA GLU A 70 8.62 -6.92 16.78
C GLU A 70 9.90 -7.73 17.01
N SER A 71 10.53 -8.21 15.94
CA SER A 71 11.80 -8.95 16.01
C SER A 71 12.96 -8.02 16.32
N GLN A 72 12.94 -6.80 15.77
CA GLN A 72 13.88 -5.74 16.13
C GLN A 72 13.76 -5.37 17.61
N GLU A 73 12.54 -5.21 18.14
CA GLU A 73 12.30 -4.94 19.56
C GLU A 73 12.86 -6.06 20.45
N LEU A 74 12.64 -7.34 20.10
CA LEU A 74 13.18 -8.48 20.82
C LEU A 74 14.71 -8.47 20.85
N LEU A 75 15.36 -8.24 19.71
CA LEU A 75 16.82 -8.13 19.63
C LEU A 75 17.34 -6.96 20.47
N ILE A 76 16.72 -5.77 20.37
CA ILE A 76 17.11 -4.60 21.17
C ILE A 76 17.02 -4.89 22.67
N ARG A 77 16.03 -5.62 23.12
CA ARG A 77 15.91 -6.04 24.53
C ARG A 77 17.06 -6.95 24.95
N GLY A 78 17.49 -7.85 24.07
CA GLY A 78 18.59 -8.80 24.28
C GLY A 78 19.99 -8.16 24.13
N PHE A 79 20.13 -6.99 23.52
CA PHE A 79 21.40 -6.33 23.29
C PHE A 79 21.94 -5.64 24.55
N SER A 80 23.28 -5.65 24.69
CA SER A 80 23.97 -4.71 25.53
C SER A 80 23.96 -3.30 24.89
N ASP A 81 24.22 -2.26 25.67
CA ASP A 81 24.31 -0.89 25.14
C ASP A 81 25.41 -0.71 24.10
N ARG A 82 26.44 -1.54 24.17
CA ARG A 82 27.49 -1.55 23.16
C ARG A 82 27.02 -2.15 21.84
N GLU A 83 26.35 -3.30 21.89
CA GLU A 83 25.78 -3.97 20.70
C GLU A 83 24.76 -3.06 20.01
N LEU A 84 23.85 -2.47 20.79
CA LEU A 84 22.87 -1.53 20.26
C LEU A 84 23.53 -0.32 19.57
N ARG A 85 24.57 0.23 20.16
CA ARG A 85 25.33 1.33 19.56
C ARG A 85 25.98 0.90 18.24
N GLU A 86 26.56 -0.28 18.19
CA GLU A 86 27.23 -0.80 16.99
C GLU A 86 26.21 -1.02 15.86
N VAL A 87 25.00 -1.47 16.14
CA VAL A 87 23.93 -1.64 15.13
C VAL A 87 23.41 -0.27 14.68
N VAL A 88 22.94 0.57 15.59
CA VAL A 88 22.29 1.85 15.26
C VAL A 88 23.18 2.79 14.45
N ASN A 89 24.48 2.78 14.66
CA ASN A 89 25.41 3.64 13.94
C ASN A 89 25.90 3.05 12.60
N GLU A 90 25.56 1.81 12.29
CA GLU A 90 25.78 1.19 10.98
C GLU A 90 24.53 1.25 10.09
N LEU A 91 23.34 1.54 10.65
CA LEU A 91 22.11 1.72 9.87
C LEU A 91 22.16 3.02 9.05
N TYR A 92 21.48 3.06 7.94
CA TYR A 92 21.17 4.30 7.25
C TYR A 92 20.19 5.16 8.03
N VAL A 93 20.09 6.45 7.70
CA VAL A 93 19.31 7.41 8.51
C VAL A 93 17.81 7.14 8.43
N ASP A 94 17.31 6.75 7.28
CA ASP A 94 15.94 6.32 7.02
C ASP A 94 15.58 5.10 7.87
N ASP A 95 16.32 3.97 7.74
CA ASP A 95 16.15 2.76 8.56
C ASP A 95 16.17 3.08 10.07
N ALA A 96 17.07 3.96 10.49
CA ALA A 96 17.15 4.35 11.89
C ALA A 96 15.99 5.27 12.32
N ALA A 97 15.38 6.03 11.41
CA ALA A 97 14.22 6.84 11.67
C ALA A 97 12.97 5.95 11.77
N ASP A 98 12.77 5.03 10.84
CA ASP A 98 11.66 4.07 10.84
C ASP A 98 11.71 3.19 12.11
N LEU A 99 12.90 2.69 12.48
CA LEU A 99 13.10 2.00 13.73
C LEU A 99 12.63 2.81 14.95
N VAL A 100 12.87 4.12 14.96
CA VAL A 100 12.45 4.99 16.08
C VAL A 100 10.94 5.25 16.05
N GLU A 101 10.32 5.37 14.89
CA GLU A 101 8.87 5.57 14.75
C GLU A 101 8.07 4.34 15.23
N GLU A 102 8.53 3.15 14.92
CA GLU A 102 7.85 1.90 15.22
C GLU A 102 8.07 1.39 16.66
N MET A 103 9.09 1.89 17.36
CA MET A 103 9.45 1.37 18.69
C MET A 103 8.71 2.02 19.85
N PRO A 104 8.40 1.26 20.92
CA PRO A 104 7.86 1.82 22.15
C PRO A 104 8.77 2.90 22.77
N ALA A 105 8.20 3.92 23.38
CA ALA A 105 8.90 5.11 23.90
C ALA A 105 10.08 4.83 24.84
N ASN A 106 10.09 3.70 25.56
CA ASN A 106 11.21 3.28 26.41
C ASN A 106 12.38 2.75 25.58
N VAL A 107 12.10 2.07 24.45
CA VAL A 107 13.09 1.56 23.51
C VAL A 107 13.70 2.73 22.72
N VAL A 108 12.86 3.64 22.22
CA VAL A 108 13.28 4.89 21.54
C VAL A 108 14.31 5.65 22.36
N LYS A 109 14.05 5.85 23.67
CA LYS A 109 15.00 6.54 24.56
C LYS A 109 16.34 5.81 24.62
N ARG A 110 16.34 4.50 24.60
CA ARG A 110 17.55 3.69 24.64
C ARG A 110 18.32 3.77 23.32
N ILE A 111 17.62 3.69 22.16
CA ILE A 111 18.20 3.85 20.83
C ILE A 111 18.88 5.22 20.72
N LEU A 112 18.15 6.29 20.94
CA LEU A 112 18.64 7.65 20.85
C LEU A 112 19.78 7.96 21.83
N ALA A 113 19.85 7.28 23.00
CA ALA A 113 20.97 7.42 23.93
C ALA A 113 22.25 6.76 23.43
N GLN A 114 22.15 5.72 22.61
CA GLN A 114 23.29 5.00 22.05
C GLN A 114 23.73 5.53 20.68
N ALA A 115 22.83 6.18 19.93
CA ALA A 115 23.15 6.81 18.64
C ALA A 115 24.20 7.92 18.78
N ASP A 116 25.11 8.00 17.83
CA ASP A 116 26.10 9.07 17.75
C ASP A 116 25.44 10.45 17.58
N PRO A 117 26.06 11.55 18.03
CA PRO A 117 25.46 12.89 17.98
C PRO A 117 25.02 13.32 16.58
N GLN A 118 25.71 12.88 15.52
CA GLN A 118 25.36 13.18 14.13
C GLN A 118 24.14 12.36 13.71
N MET A 119 24.17 11.06 13.88
CA MET A 119 23.04 10.15 13.61
C MET A 119 21.76 10.60 14.34
N ARG A 120 21.86 10.89 15.63
CA ARG A 120 20.73 11.41 16.42
C ARG A 120 20.15 12.70 15.85
N LYS A 121 20.99 13.60 15.33
CA LYS A 121 20.54 14.85 14.73
C LYS A 121 19.81 14.59 13.43
N GLU A 122 20.28 13.68 12.62
CA GLU A 122 19.72 13.31 11.33
C GLU A 122 18.39 12.58 11.52
N ILE A 123 18.31 11.58 12.40
CA ILE A 123 17.05 10.93 12.82
C ILE A 123 16.04 11.99 13.27
N ASN A 124 16.40 12.87 14.22
CA ASN A 124 15.49 13.93 14.67
C ASN A 124 15.11 14.95 13.59
N GLN A 125 15.86 15.05 12.51
CA GLN A 125 15.49 15.88 11.35
C GLN A 125 14.45 15.18 10.48
N VAL A 126 14.60 13.90 10.19
CA VAL A 126 13.65 13.07 9.43
C VAL A 126 12.32 13.00 10.17
N LEU A 127 12.31 12.67 11.45
CA LEU A 127 11.13 12.60 12.32
C LEU A 127 10.32 13.91 12.48
N ARG A 128 10.76 15.02 11.90
CA ARG A 128 10.01 16.29 11.86
C ARG A 128 9.10 16.41 10.66
N TYR A 129 9.35 15.63 9.63
CA TYR A 129 8.50 15.64 8.46
C TYR A 129 7.19 14.88 8.77
N PRO A 130 6.11 15.22 8.11
CA PRO A 130 4.87 14.45 8.26
C PRO A 130 5.09 12.99 7.85
N GLU A 131 4.49 12.07 8.56
CA GLU A 131 4.36 10.68 8.15
C GLU A 131 3.82 10.58 6.71
N ASN A 132 4.18 9.54 5.98
CA ASN A 132 3.78 9.30 4.59
C ASN A 132 4.20 10.42 3.61
N SER A 133 5.31 11.10 3.88
CA SER A 133 5.87 12.14 2.99
C SER A 133 7.25 11.77 2.47
N ALA A 134 7.70 12.39 1.36
CA ALA A 134 9.05 12.22 0.85
C ALA A 134 10.14 12.53 1.90
N GLY A 135 9.83 13.38 2.87
CA GLY A 135 10.74 13.74 3.94
C GLY A 135 10.89 12.69 5.02
N SER A 136 9.84 11.84 5.26
CA SER A 136 9.92 10.75 6.24
C SER A 136 10.67 9.53 5.71
N ILE A 137 10.57 9.25 4.41
CA ILE A 137 11.19 8.08 3.76
C ILE A 137 12.52 8.41 3.05
N MET A 138 13.12 9.58 3.27
CA MET A 138 14.34 9.97 2.60
C MET A 138 15.59 9.67 3.42
N THR A 139 16.66 9.22 2.75
CA THR A 139 18.00 9.19 3.32
C THR A 139 18.77 10.47 3.04
N THR A 140 19.69 10.85 3.94
CA THR A 140 20.61 11.98 3.75
C THR A 140 21.96 11.56 3.17
N GLU A 141 22.14 10.27 2.91
CA GLU A 141 23.40 9.63 2.54
C GLU A 141 23.58 9.52 1.03
N TYR A 142 23.66 10.65 0.36
CA TYR A 142 23.89 10.75 -1.07
C TYR A 142 25.25 11.36 -1.44
N VAL A 143 25.70 11.14 -2.67
CA VAL A 143 26.93 11.74 -3.21
C VAL A 143 26.65 13.12 -3.79
N SER A 144 27.24 14.16 -3.16
CA SER A 144 27.18 15.53 -3.65
C SER A 144 28.52 15.94 -4.29
N LEU A 145 28.42 16.47 -5.51
CA LEU A 145 29.54 17.01 -6.29
C LEU A 145 29.39 18.53 -6.47
N ARG A 146 30.51 19.23 -6.71
CA ARG A 146 30.49 20.66 -7.05
C ARG A 146 30.60 20.84 -8.56
N PRO A 147 29.95 21.84 -9.16
CA PRO A 147 29.95 22.04 -10.62
C PRO A 147 31.32 22.29 -11.22
N ASN A 148 32.25 22.88 -10.45
CA ASN A 148 33.60 23.19 -10.87
C ASN A 148 34.64 22.07 -10.63
N MET A 149 34.24 20.94 -10.06
CA MET A 149 35.10 19.76 -9.94
C MET A 149 35.36 19.17 -11.31
N THR A 150 36.60 18.70 -11.52
CA THR A 150 36.90 17.87 -12.72
C THR A 150 36.39 16.46 -12.57
N VAL A 151 36.28 15.73 -13.66
CA VAL A 151 35.85 14.29 -13.68
C VAL A 151 36.78 13.47 -12.75
N ALA A 152 38.11 13.70 -12.83
CA ALA A 152 39.06 13.01 -11.96
C ALA A 152 38.81 13.30 -10.47
N GLU A 153 38.54 14.55 -10.12
CA GLU A 153 38.23 14.95 -8.74
C GLU A 153 36.88 14.34 -8.26
N ALA A 154 35.87 14.31 -9.11
CA ALA A 154 34.61 13.70 -8.83
C ALA A 154 34.74 12.20 -8.55
N LEU A 155 35.40 11.44 -9.41
CA LEU A 155 35.71 10.03 -9.20
C LEU A 155 36.50 9.76 -7.92
N ASN A 156 37.49 10.61 -7.62
CA ASN A 156 38.23 10.49 -6.37
C ASN A 156 37.36 10.79 -5.13
N ARG A 157 36.41 11.72 -5.25
CA ARG A 157 35.47 12.02 -4.18
C ARG A 157 34.55 10.80 -3.95
N ILE A 158 33.98 10.24 -5.02
CA ILE A 158 33.12 9.03 -4.94
C ILE A 158 33.87 7.88 -4.27
N ARG A 159 35.13 7.61 -4.68
CA ARG A 159 35.97 6.54 -4.06
C ARG A 159 36.21 6.75 -2.57
N LYS A 160 36.27 7.99 -2.10
CA LYS A 160 36.54 8.31 -0.69
C LYS A 160 35.28 8.31 0.18
N THR A 161 34.15 8.73 -0.35
CA THR A 161 32.93 8.99 0.42
C THR A 161 31.78 8.05 0.08
N GLY A 162 31.88 7.27 -0.99
CA GLY A 162 30.80 6.42 -1.48
C GLY A 162 30.60 5.15 -0.67
N VAL A 163 31.53 4.80 0.21
CA VAL A 163 31.38 3.62 1.10
C VAL A 163 30.26 3.86 2.14
N ASP A 164 30.13 5.13 2.59
CA ASP A 164 29.14 5.53 3.59
C ASP A 164 27.90 6.16 2.91
N LYS A 165 27.58 5.80 1.67
CA LYS A 165 26.45 6.36 0.91
C LYS A 165 25.53 5.26 0.45
N GLU A 166 24.24 5.50 0.58
CA GLU A 166 23.16 4.62 0.16
C GLU A 166 23.34 4.16 -1.28
N THR A 167 23.56 5.10 -2.16
CA THR A 167 23.87 4.82 -3.56
C THR A 167 24.91 5.78 -4.14
N ILE A 168 25.73 5.25 -5.06
CA ILE A 168 26.69 6.04 -5.83
C ILE A 168 26.31 6.17 -7.32
N TYR A 169 25.28 5.46 -7.77
CA TYR A 169 24.94 5.40 -9.20
C TYR A 169 24.57 6.76 -9.78
N THR A 170 23.86 7.56 -8.99
CA THR A 170 23.51 8.95 -9.33
C THR A 170 24.18 9.91 -8.34
N CYS A 171 24.96 10.84 -8.86
CA CYS A 171 25.58 11.90 -8.06
C CYS A 171 24.86 13.22 -8.33
N TYR A 172 24.70 14.01 -7.28
CA TYR A 172 23.96 15.28 -7.33
C TYR A 172 24.91 16.46 -7.34
N VAL A 173 24.79 17.30 -8.37
CA VAL A 173 25.63 18.49 -8.52
C VAL A 173 24.96 19.66 -7.79
N THR A 174 25.60 20.12 -6.72
CA THR A 174 25.02 21.16 -5.87
C THR A 174 25.95 22.36 -5.69
N SER A 175 25.34 23.54 -5.50
CA SER A 175 26.04 24.77 -5.08
C SER A 175 25.28 25.40 -3.92
N ALA A 176 25.92 25.54 -2.77
CA ALA A 176 25.29 26.00 -1.53
C ALA A 176 23.97 25.25 -1.19
N ARG A 177 23.95 23.93 -1.40
CA ARG A 177 22.81 23.01 -1.31
C ARG A 177 21.74 23.14 -2.41
N ASN A 178 21.79 24.15 -3.27
CA ASN A 178 20.86 24.20 -4.41
C ASN A 178 21.25 23.14 -5.43
N LEU A 179 20.30 22.33 -5.85
CA LEU A 179 20.48 21.29 -6.86
C LEU A 179 20.60 21.97 -8.24
N LEU A 180 21.70 21.73 -8.94
CA LEU A 180 21.97 22.28 -10.26
C LEU A 180 21.83 21.25 -11.37
N GLY A 181 22.08 19.97 -11.06
CA GLY A 181 22.04 18.90 -12.03
C GLY A 181 22.36 17.57 -11.39
N THR A 182 22.27 16.51 -12.19
CA THR A 182 22.68 15.15 -11.82
C THR A 182 23.73 14.64 -12.81
N VAL A 183 24.58 13.74 -12.36
CA VAL A 183 25.52 13.02 -13.23
C VAL A 183 25.61 11.57 -12.76
N SER A 184 25.50 10.63 -13.69
CA SER A 184 25.68 9.22 -13.36
C SER A 184 27.17 8.85 -13.23
N VAL A 185 27.47 7.89 -12.37
CA VAL A 185 28.84 7.33 -12.31
C VAL A 185 29.25 6.75 -13.68
N LYS A 186 28.31 6.22 -14.46
CA LYS A 186 28.54 5.76 -15.81
C LYS A 186 29.05 6.88 -16.72
N ASP A 187 28.44 8.07 -16.66
CA ASP A 187 28.86 9.21 -17.50
C ASP A 187 30.25 9.72 -17.09
N LEU A 188 30.55 9.73 -15.78
CA LEU A 188 31.90 10.05 -15.29
C LEU A 188 32.94 9.04 -15.78
N LEU A 189 32.64 7.73 -15.73
CA LEU A 189 33.56 6.68 -16.18
C LEU A 189 33.77 6.66 -17.70
N LEU A 190 32.76 7.05 -18.47
CA LEU A 190 32.82 7.06 -19.95
C LEU A 190 33.34 8.39 -20.51
N CYS A 191 33.52 9.41 -19.67
CA CYS A 191 34.11 10.66 -20.09
C CYS A 191 35.59 10.44 -20.46
N SER A 192 35.96 10.80 -21.68
CA SER A 192 37.33 10.62 -22.19
C SER A 192 38.35 11.67 -21.73
N ASP A 193 37.85 12.77 -21.14
CA ASP A 193 38.66 13.89 -20.65
C ASP A 193 38.45 14.09 -19.15
N ASP A 194 39.37 13.58 -18.36
CA ASP A 194 39.36 13.65 -16.90
C ASP A 194 39.46 15.08 -16.36
N SER A 195 39.91 16.04 -17.19
CA SER A 195 40.04 17.45 -16.81
C SER A 195 38.76 18.26 -17.00
N LYS A 196 37.77 17.69 -17.65
CA LYS A 196 36.49 18.33 -17.93
C LYS A 196 35.70 18.61 -16.63
N PRO A 197 35.13 19.83 -16.46
CA PRO A 197 34.34 20.12 -15.28
C PRO A 197 32.99 19.36 -15.31
N VAL A 198 32.51 18.96 -14.13
CA VAL A 198 31.25 18.23 -13.96
C VAL A 198 30.06 19.01 -14.54
N SER A 199 30.09 20.34 -14.46
CA SER A 199 29.05 21.21 -15.04
C SER A 199 28.87 21.09 -16.54
N GLU A 200 29.83 20.54 -17.28
CA GLU A 200 29.71 20.33 -18.73
C GLU A 200 29.13 18.96 -19.11
N ILE A 201 29.06 18.03 -18.15
CA ILE A 201 28.57 16.66 -18.38
C ILE A 201 27.31 16.34 -17.57
N MET A 202 26.93 17.18 -16.62
CA MET A 202 25.73 16.99 -15.83
C MET A 202 24.46 17.21 -16.67
N ASP A 203 23.37 16.53 -16.30
CA ASP A 203 22.04 16.84 -16.78
C ASP A 203 21.41 17.90 -15.89
N GLU A 204 21.01 19.03 -16.48
CA GLU A 204 20.39 20.15 -15.78
C GLU A 204 18.87 19.95 -15.61
N HIS A 205 18.27 18.98 -16.36
CA HIS A 205 16.84 18.69 -16.29
C HIS A 205 16.54 17.66 -15.20
N VAL A 206 16.64 18.09 -13.95
CA VAL A 206 16.47 17.20 -12.81
C VAL A 206 14.99 17.12 -12.40
N ILE A 207 14.45 15.91 -12.39
CA ILE A 207 13.19 15.62 -11.75
C ILE A 207 13.45 15.45 -10.25
N SER A 208 12.71 16.18 -9.43
CA SER A 208 12.84 16.20 -7.97
C SER A 208 11.48 16.30 -7.30
N VAL A 209 11.40 15.98 -6.03
CA VAL A 209 10.21 16.12 -5.20
C VAL A 209 10.47 17.05 -4.02
N ASN A 210 9.41 17.56 -3.41
CA ASN A 210 9.49 18.35 -2.18
C ASN A 210 9.36 17.42 -0.97
N THR A 211 9.94 17.80 0.18
CA THR A 211 9.83 17.06 1.44
C THR A 211 8.40 16.76 1.90
N LEU A 212 7.41 17.53 1.45
CA LEU A 212 5.99 17.34 1.78
C LEU A 212 5.22 16.61 0.67
N THR A 213 5.90 16.13 -0.36
CA THR A 213 5.27 15.31 -1.40
C THR A 213 4.87 13.97 -0.78
N ASP A 214 3.66 13.53 -1.05
CA ASP A 214 3.13 12.25 -0.61
C ASP A 214 3.99 11.06 -1.10
N GLN A 215 4.24 10.07 -0.22
CA GLN A 215 5.13 8.94 -0.50
C GLN A 215 4.66 8.07 -1.67
N GLU A 216 3.34 7.88 -1.84
CA GLU A 216 2.79 7.14 -2.98
C GLU A 216 3.13 7.84 -4.30
N THR A 217 3.02 9.18 -4.34
CA THR A 217 3.42 10.00 -5.50
C THR A 217 4.92 9.86 -5.80
N VAL A 218 5.77 9.82 -4.78
CA VAL A 218 7.23 9.62 -4.93
C VAL A 218 7.52 8.26 -5.54
N ALA A 219 6.92 7.20 -4.99
CA ALA A 219 7.07 5.84 -5.47
C ALA A 219 6.58 5.66 -6.92
N GLN A 220 5.45 6.29 -7.27
CA GLN A 220 4.96 6.33 -8.65
C GLN A 220 5.93 7.06 -9.59
N MET A 221 6.58 8.15 -9.16
CA MET A 221 7.56 8.87 -9.97
C MET A 221 8.83 8.04 -10.19
N LEU A 222 9.36 7.38 -9.16
CA LEU A 222 10.50 6.45 -9.28
C LEU A 222 10.20 5.35 -10.29
N SER A 223 9.03 4.71 -10.18
CA SER A 223 8.56 3.67 -11.10
C SER A 223 8.37 4.21 -12.53
N LYS A 224 7.72 5.37 -12.70
CA LYS A 224 7.41 5.96 -14.00
C LYS A 224 8.65 6.32 -14.81
N TYR A 225 9.66 6.88 -14.14
CA TYR A 225 10.90 7.34 -14.78
C TYR A 225 12.02 6.30 -14.73
N ASN A 226 11.81 5.15 -14.08
CA ASN A 226 12.81 4.11 -13.84
C ASN A 226 14.08 4.67 -13.17
N PHE A 227 13.90 5.53 -12.17
CA PHE A 227 15.00 6.07 -11.41
C PHE A 227 15.42 5.11 -10.30
N ILE A 228 16.71 5.08 -9.98
CA ILE A 228 17.26 4.35 -8.84
C ILE A 228 17.10 5.17 -7.55
N ALA A 229 17.18 6.49 -7.68
CA ALA A 229 16.97 7.42 -6.57
C ALA A 229 16.42 8.75 -7.09
N LEU A 230 15.59 9.40 -6.27
CA LEU A 230 14.92 10.67 -6.57
C LEU A 230 15.35 11.74 -5.56
N PRO A 231 15.88 12.91 -5.98
CA PRO A 231 16.29 13.95 -5.08
C PRO A 231 15.12 14.66 -4.42
N VAL A 232 15.24 14.89 -3.12
CA VAL A 232 14.27 15.59 -2.28
C VAL A 232 14.77 16.99 -1.96
N LEU A 233 13.89 17.97 -2.20
CA LEU A 233 14.17 19.39 -1.96
C LEU A 233 13.32 19.92 -0.80
N ASP A 234 13.88 20.85 -0.02
CA ASP A 234 13.11 21.60 0.96
C ASP A 234 12.25 22.69 0.28
N GLN A 235 11.47 23.43 1.08
CA GLN A 235 10.62 24.52 0.59
C GLN A 235 11.42 25.70 -0.02
N ASP A 236 12.72 25.80 0.31
CA ASP A 236 13.63 26.81 -0.25
C ASP A 236 14.32 26.32 -1.54
N GLY A 237 14.02 25.11 -2.02
CA GLY A 237 14.62 24.49 -3.19
C GLY A 237 16.02 23.92 -2.94
N ARG A 238 16.41 23.69 -1.69
CA ARG A 238 17.68 23.08 -1.33
C ARG A 238 17.56 21.58 -1.23
N MET A 239 18.54 20.86 -1.72
CA MET A 239 18.58 19.41 -1.60
C MET A 239 18.83 18.99 -0.15
N VAL A 240 17.96 18.13 0.37
CA VAL A 240 18.00 17.65 1.75
C VAL A 240 18.22 16.14 1.86
N GLY A 241 17.83 15.38 0.83
CA GLY A 241 17.98 13.93 0.81
C GLY A 241 17.68 13.33 -0.56
N ILE A 242 17.59 12.02 -0.58
CA ILE A 242 17.12 11.22 -1.72
C ILE A 242 16.14 10.17 -1.19
N VAL A 243 15.21 9.73 -2.04
CA VAL A 243 14.42 8.50 -1.82
C VAL A 243 14.93 7.48 -2.81
N THR A 244 15.18 6.28 -2.36
CA THR A 244 15.72 5.19 -3.18
C THR A 244 14.59 4.35 -3.80
N PHE A 245 14.94 3.44 -4.70
CA PHE A 245 13.97 2.62 -5.41
C PHE A 245 13.46 1.46 -4.55
N ASP A 246 14.27 0.90 -3.67
CA ASP A 246 13.93 -0.12 -2.70
C ASP A 246 12.88 0.39 -1.71
N ASP A 247 13.10 1.54 -1.05
CA ASP A 247 12.10 2.17 -0.19
C ASP A 247 10.79 2.45 -0.94
N ALA A 248 10.91 2.90 -2.19
CA ALA A 248 9.72 3.13 -3.01
C ALA A 248 8.93 1.84 -3.33
N ILE A 249 9.59 0.68 -3.42
CA ILE A 249 8.90 -0.61 -3.57
C ILE A 249 8.14 -0.95 -2.29
N ASP A 250 8.74 -0.75 -1.13
CA ASP A 250 8.10 -1.04 0.15
C ASP A 250 6.89 -0.14 0.36
N VAL A 251 7.00 1.15 0.08
CA VAL A 251 5.85 2.08 0.05
C VAL A 251 4.75 1.60 -0.88
N LEU A 252 5.07 1.13 -2.10
CA LEU A 252 4.04 0.63 -3.03
C LEU A 252 3.34 -0.63 -2.51
N VAL A 253 4.03 -1.49 -1.78
CA VAL A 253 3.45 -2.70 -1.16
C VAL A 253 2.55 -2.31 0.01
N GLU A 254 2.99 -1.39 0.85
CA GLU A 254 2.22 -0.86 1.98
C GLU A 254 0.94 -0.16 1.53
N GLU A 255 1.04 0.80 0.62
CA GLU A 255 -0.12 1.51 0.05
C GLU A 255 -1.10 0.56 -0.64
N THR A 256 -0.58 -0.44 -1.38
CA THR A 256 -1.44 -1.46 -2.01
C THR A 256 -2.17 -2.29 -0.95
N THR A 257 -1.50 -2.64 0.14
CA THR A 257 -2.08 -3.41 1.25
C THR A 257 -3.13 -2.59 1.98
N GLU A 258 -2.82 -1.32 2.26
CA GLU A 258 -3.73 -0.36 2.87
C GLU A 258 -5.01 -0.18 2.03
N ASP A 259 -4.85 0.03 0.72
CA ASP A 259 -5.95 0.13 -0.24
C ASP A 259 -6.84 -1.12 -0.23
N ILE A 260 -6.25 -2.32 -0.22
CA ILE A 260 -7.00 -3.59 -0.16
C ILE A 260 -7.80 -3.68 1.15
N GLU A 261 -7.21 -3.33 2.29
CA GLU A 261 -7.88 -3.37 3.59
C GLU A 261 -9.01 -2.35 3.69
N LYS A 262 -8.79 -1.12 3.24
CA LYS A 262 -9.82 -0.08 3.14
C LYS A 262 -10.96 -0.50 2.21
N MET A 263 -10.64 -1.05 1.04
CA MET A 263 -11.64 -1.58 0.10
C MET A 263 -12.45 -2.74 0.67
N ALA A 264 -11.87 -3.51 1.59
CA ALA A 264 -12.59 -4.58 2.32
C ALA A 264 -13.38 -4.06 3.52
N GLY A 265 -13.31 -2.77 3.84
CA GLY A 265 -13.96 -2.16 5.01
C GLY A 265 -13.27 -2.56 6.32
N MET A 266 -11.97 -2.52 6.34
CA MET A 266 -11.14 -2.71 7.53
C MET A 266 -10.31 -1.45 7.79
N LEU A 267 -9.84 -1.28 9.01
CA LEU A 267 -8.80 -0.32 9.31
C LEU A 267 -7.45 -0.94 8.93
N PRO A 268 -6.51 -0.17 8.38
CA PRO A 268 -5.19 -0.65 8.03
C PRO A 268 -4.43 -1.24 9.21
N SER A 269 -3.57 -2.22 8.95
CA SER A 269 -2.73 -2.88 9.96
C SER A 269 -1.32 -3.10 9.41
N GLU A 270 -0.32 -2.66 10.14
CA GLU A 270 1.10 -2.87 9.82
C GLU A 270 1.58 -4.28 10.16
N LYS A 271 0.81 -5.01 10.98
CA LYS A 271 1.19 -6.35 11.44
C LYS A 271 0.84 -7.45 10.44
N THR A 272 1.75 -8.39 10.28
CA THR A 272 1.47 -9.61 9.51
C THR A 272 0.37 -10.44 10.17
N TYR A 273 -0.44 -11.14 9.35
CA TYR A 273 -1.63 -11.87 9.82
C TYR A 273 -1.35 -12.88 10.94
N LEU A 274 -0.23 -13.62 10.86
CA LEU A 274 0.09 -14.65 11.87
C LEU A 274 0.57 -14.06 13.20
N ARG A 275 1.05 -12.83 13.23
CA ARG A 275 1.48 -12.12 14.44
C ARG A 275 0.38 -11.29 15.07
N SER A 276 -0.64 -10.92 14.28
CA SER A 276 -1.80 -10.20 14.79
C SER A 276 -2.56 -11.03 15.81
N SER A 277 -2.80 -10.49 16.99
CA SER A 277 -3.66 -11.14 17.98
C SER A 277 -5.12 -11.13 17.54
N PRO A 278 -5.96 -12.08 18.01
CA PRO A 278 -7.39 -12.04 17.73
C PRO A 278 -8.07 -10.72 18.16
N LEU A 279 -7.54 -10.04 19.16
CA LEU A 279 -8.04 -8.76 19.63
C LEU A 279 -7.68 -7.63 18.67
N ASP A 280 -6.45 -7.63 18.12
CA ASP A 280 -6.04 -6.66 17.09
C ASP A 280 -6.93 -6.79 15.86
N LEU A 281 -7.08 -8.03 15.33
CA LEU A 281 -7.95 -8.29 14.18
C LEU A 281 -9.42 -7.87 14.44
N PHE A 282 -9.90 -8.05 15.66
CA PHE A 282 -11.22 -7.58 16.07
C PHE A 282 -11.32 -6.05 16.03
N LEU A 283 -10.34 -5.34 16.60
CA LEU A 283 -10.35 -3.87 16.67
C LEU A 283 -10.27 -3.23 15.26
N HIS A 284 -9.56 -3.83 14.32
CA HIS A 284 -9.48 -3.32 12.95
C HIS A 284 -10.76 -3.57 12.13
N ARG A 285 -11.57 -4.56 12.49
CA ARG A 285 -12.79 -4.93 11.74
C ARG A 285 -14.08 -4.36 12.34
N ILE A 286 -14.18 -4.28 13.67
CA ILE A 286 -15.45 -3.95 14.36
C ILE A 286 -16.00 -2.55 14.04
N PRO A 287 -15.19 -1.48 13.85
CA PRO A 287 -15.73 -0.16 13.58
C PRO A 287 -16.56 -0.12 12.29
N TRP A 288 -16.05 -0.72 11.21
CA TRP A 288 -16.77 -0.83 9.95
C TRP A 288 -18.01 -1.70 10.05
N LEU A 289 -17.91 -2.87 10.67
CA LEU A 289 -19.06 -3.78 10.84
C LEU A 289 -20.18 -3.12 11.64
N ALA A 290 -19.83 -2.37 12.70
CA ALA A 290 -20.80 -1.62 13.48
C ALA A 290 -21.48 -0.51 12.67
N LEU A 291 -20.72 0.24 11.87
CA LEU A 291 -21.23 1.28 10.98
C LEU A 291 -22.21 0.68 9.96
N LEU A 292 -21.83 -0.43 9.32
CA LEU A 292 -22.65 -1.12 8.33
C LEU A 292 -23.94 -1.70 8.95
N MET A 293 -23.85 -2.24 10.16
CA MET A 293 -25.00 -2.73 10.91
C MET A 293 -26.02 -1.60 11.19
N VAL A 294 -25.54 -0.41 11.57
CA VAL A 294 -26.40 0.76 11.78
C VAL A 294 -27.02 1.21 10.46
N SER A 295 -26.22 1.27 9.39
CA SER A 295 -26.70 1.71 8.08
C SER A 295 -27.74 0.75 7.45
N ALA A 296 -27.68 -0.55 7.77
CA ALA A 296 -28.71 -1.53 7.36
C ALA A 296 -30.10 -1.19 7.89
N THR A 297 -30.22 -0.35 8.91
CA THR A 297 -31.52 0.16 9.40
C THR A 297 -32.28 0.91 8.30
N PHE A 298 -31.59 1.65 7.42
CA PHE A 298 -32.24 2.35 6.30
C PHE A 298 -32.90 1.37 5.32
N THR A 299 -32.21 0.26 5.01
CA THR A 299 -32.77 -0.83 4.19
C THR A 299 -34.02 -1.42 4.83
N GLY A 300 -33.97 -1.69 6.13
CA GLY A 300 -35.14 -2.17 6.90
C GLY A 300 -36.32 -1.19 6.87
N MET A 301 -36.08 0.10 6.99
CA MET A 301 -37.12 1.14 6.92
C MET A 301 -37.80 1.17 5.53
N ILE A 302 -37.03 0.97 4.44
CA ILE A 302 -37.57 0.90 3.10
C ILE A 302 -38.50 -0.30 2.98
N ILE A 303 -38.08 -1.49 3.41
CA ILE A 303 -38.88 -2.71 3.37
C ILE A 303 -40.18 -2.51 4.14
N THR A 304 -40.14 -1.98 5.35
CA THR A 304 -41.34 -1.72 6.18
C THR A 304 -42.29 -0.73 5.52
N ARG A 305 -41.76 0.31 4.84
CA ARG A 305 -42.62 1.28 4.11
C ARG A 305 -43.45 0.62 2.99
N PHE A 306 -42.94 -0.44 2.39
CA PHE A 306 -43.60 -1.16 1.30
C PHE A 306 -44.29 -2.46 1.77
N GLU A 307 -44.55 -2.64 3.08
CA GLU A 307 -45.16 -3.83 3.66
C GLU A 307 -46.50 -4.20 3.01
N HIS A 308 -47.34 -3.20 2.69
CA HIS A 308 -48.64 -3.44 2.04
C HIS A 308 -48.48 -4.05 0.63
N ALA A 309 -47.50 -3.61 -0.15
CA ALA A 309 -47.20 -4.16 -1.47
C ALA A 309 -46.68 -5.60 -1.35
N LEU A 310 -45.84 -5.87 -0.37
CA LEU A 310 -45.30 -7.19 -0.09
C LEU A 310 -46.38 -8.15 0.42
N ALA A 311 -47.32 -7.68 1.25
CA ALA A 311 -48.47 -8.48 1.73
C ALA A 311 -49.43 -8.85 0.59
N ALA A 312 -49.58 -7.97 -0.41
CA ALA A 312 -50.42 -8.24 -1.57
C ALA A 312 -49.80 -9.27 -2.54
N GLN A 313 -48.48 -9.31 -2.64
CA GLN A 313 -47.71 -10.28 -3.44
C GLN A 313 -46.47 -10.77 -2.70
N VAL A 314 -46.63 -11.72 -1.80
CA VAL A 314 -45.55 -12.28 -0.96
C VAL A 314 -44.35 -12.80 -1.78
N VAL A 315 -44.62 -13.30 -2.99
CA VAL A 315 -43.60 -13.83 -3.90
C VAL A 315 -42.50 -12.80 -4.24
N LEU A 316 -42.79 -11.49 -4.13
CA LEU A 316 -41.81 -10.42 -4.36
C LEU A 316 -40.67 -10.47 -3.36
N THR A 317 -40.90 -10.93 -2.12
CA THR A 317 -39.89 -11.05 -1.08
C THR A 317 -38.75 -11.99 -1.47
N ALA A 318 -39.05 -13.03 -2.24
CA ALA A 318 -38.08 -14.03 -2.67
C ALA A 318 -37.01 -13.49 -3.63
N PHE A 319 -37.26 -12.36 -4.29
CA PHE A 319 -36.33 -11.74 -5.24
C PHE A 319 -35.50 -10.64 -4.64
N ILE A 320 -35.82 -10.15 -3.42
CA ILE A 320 -35.07 -9.09 -2.74
C ILE A 320 -33.59 -9.44 -2.60
N PRO A 321 -33.20 -10.61 -2.06
CA PRO A 321 -31.76 -10.95 -1.90
C PRO A 321 -31.03 -10.97 -3.24
N MET A 322 -31.61 -11.51 -4.29
CA MET A 322 -31.01 -11.58 -5.62
C MET A 322 -30.76 -10.18 -6.21
N LEU A 323 -31.71 -9.27 -6.07
CA LEU A 323 -31.60 -7.90 -6.61
C LEU A 323 -30.54 -7.10 -5.85
N MET A 324 -30.53 -7.19 -4.52
CA MET A 324 -29.54 -6.52 -3.66
C MET A 324 -28.13 -7.04 -3.93
N ASP A 325 -27.93 -8.35 -3.86
CA ASP A 325 -26.62 -8.97 -4.10
C ASP A 325 -26.07 -8.63 -5.48
N THR A 326 -26.87 -8.79 -6.53
CA THR A 326 -26.43 -8.46 -7.90
C THR A 326 -26.14 -6.96 -8.06
N GLY A 327 -26.95 -6.09 -7.46
CA GLY A 327 -26.73 -4.65 -7.45
C GLY A 327 -25.44 -4.28 -6.73
N GLY A 328 -25.28 -4.73 -5.50
CA GLY A 328 -24.11 -4.50 -4.67
C GLY A 328 -22.81 -4.94 -5.35
N ASN A 329 -22.78 -6.18 -5.85
CA ASN A 329 -21.64 -6.72 -6.59
C ASN A 329 -21.33 -5.93 -7.88
N SER A 330 -22.37 -5.52 -8.62
CA SER A 330 -22.18 -4.72 -9.84
C SER A 330 -21.59 -3.33 -9.56
N GLY A 331 -22.02 -2.69 -8.48
CA GLY A 331 -21.49 -1.42 -8.02
C GLY A 331 -20.03 -1.53 -7.53
N SER A 332 -19.76 -2.57 -6.74
CA SER A 332 -18.42 -2.87 -6.22
C SER A 332 -17.41 -3.12 -7.35
N GLN A 333 -17.77 -3.85 -8.39
CA GLN A 333 -16.90 -4.09 -9.56
C GLN A 333 -16.53 -2.77 -10.26
N ALA A 334 -17.47 -1.85 -10.43
CA ALA A 334 -17.22 -0.56 -11.03
C ALA A 334 -16.30 0.30 -10.12
N SER A 335 -16.58 0.29 -8.82
CA SER A 335 -15.80 1.05 -7.83
C SER A 335 -14.35 0.60 -7.77
N VAL A 336 -14.09 -0.69 -7.57
CA VAL A 336 -12.72 -1.23 -7.48
C VAL A 336 -11.91 -0.89 -8.74
N THR A 337 -12.55 -0.97 -9.92
CA THR A 337 -11.88 -0.62 -11.17
C THR A 337 -11.52 0.87 -11.24
N VAL A 338 -12.43 1.75 -10.80
CA VAL A 338 -12.20 3.21 -10.80
C VAL A 338 -11.20 3.60 -9.70
N ILE A 339 -11.31 3.03 -8.49
CA ILE A 339 -10.36 3.29 -7.40
C ILE A 339 -8.94 2.96 -7.86
N ARG A 340 -8.73 1.75 -8.38
CA ARG A 340 -7.42 1.34 -8.89
C ARG A 340 -6.87 2.31 -9.95
N ALA A 341 -7.69 2.73 -10.90
CA ALA A 341 -7.26 3.66 -11.94
C ALA A 341 -6.96 5.06 -11.39
N LEU A 342 -7.62 5.47 -10.29
CA LEU A 342 -7.33 6.71 -9.57
C LEU A 342 -6.04 6.62 -8.76
N SER A 343 -5.76 5.49 -8.09
CA SER A 343 -4.52 5.25 -7.33
C SER A 343 -3.32 5.16 -8.27
N LEU A 344 -3.46 4.52 -9.45
CA LEU A 344 -2.38 4.47 -10.44
C LEU A 344 -2.18 5.78 -11.24
N GLY A 345 -2.96 6.83 -10.98
CA GLY A 345 -2.89 8.08 -11.72
C GLY A 345 -3.35 7.97 -13.19
N GLU A 346 -4.04 6.88 -13.58
CA GLU A 346 -4.59 6.70 -14.93
C GLU A 346 -5.84 7.57 -15.16
N LEU A 347 -6.54 7.95 -14.09
CA LEU A 347 -7.75 8.77 -14.12
C LEU A 347 -7.61 9.99 -13.22
N GLU A 348 -8.11 11.11 -13.75
CA GLU A 348 -8.33 12.34 -12.99
C GLU A 348 -9.83 12.65 -12.89
N PHE A 349 -10.20 13.55 -11.98
CA PHE A 349 -11.59 13.99 -11.87
C PHE A 349 -12.15 14.58 -13.18
N THR A 350 -11.32 15.18 -13.99
CA THR A 350 -11.65 15.72 -15.31
C THR A 350 -12.15 14.66 -16.30
N ASP A 351 -11.80 13.39 -16.08
CA ASP A 351 -12.24 12.26 -16.89
C ASP A 351 -13.61 11.69 -16.47
N ALA A 352 -14.23 12.23 -15.40
CA ALA A 352 -15.50 11.72 -14.89
C ALA A 352 -16.60 11.56 -15.97
N PRO A 353 -16.81 12.50 -16.93
CA PRO A 353 -17.82 12.29 -17.97
C PRO A 353 -17.52 11.08 -18.88
N LYS A 354 -16.25 10.82 -19.15
CA LYS A 354 -15.82 9.68 -19.98
C LYS A 354 -16.02 8.35 -19.22
N VAL A 355 -15.66 8.34 -17.93
CA VAL A 355 -15.84 7.17 -17.05
C VAL A 355 -17.31 6.83 -16.92
N VAL A 356 -18.16 7.81 -16.58
CA VAL A 356 -19.61 7.64 -16.47
C VAL A 356 -20.22 7.12 -17.78
N TRP A 357 -19.81 7.67 -18.92
CA TRP A 357 -20.31 7.18 -20.21
C TRP A 357 -19.90 5.74 -20.50
N LYS A 358 -18.66 5.38 -20.19
CA LYS A 358 -18.15 4.00 -20.34
C LYS A 358 -18.92 3.02 -19.43
N GLU A 359 -19.16 3.42 -18.18
CA GLU A 359 -19.91 2.61 -17.22
C GLU A 359 -21.38 2.49 -17.59
N ILE A 360 -22.02 3.50 -18.19
CA ILE A 360 -23.38 3.37 -18.75
C ILE A 360 -23.42 2.30 -19.85
N GLN A 361 -22.46 2.32 -20.78
CA GLN A 361 -22.41 1.30 -21.85
C GLN A 361 -22.23 -0.10 -21.27
N THR A 362 -21.32 -0.25 -20.31
CA THR A 362 -21.08 -1.52 -19.61
C THR A 362 -22.33 -1.96 -18.83
N ALA A 363 -23.02 -1.02 -18.17
CA ALA A 363 -24.23 -1.29 -17.41
C ALA A 363 -25.39 -1.78 -18.31
N VAL A 364 -25.53 -1.19 -19.50
CA VAL A 364 -26.55 -1.63 -20.46
C VAL A 364 -26.27 -3.06 -20.92
N LEU A 365 -25.01 -3.39 -21.27
CA LEU A 365 -24.63 -4.74 -21.67
C LEU A 365 -24.84 -5.77 -20.53
N CYS A 366 -24.34 -5.48 -19.34
CA CYS A 366 -24.49 -6.35 -18.18
C CYS A 366 -25.97 -6.46 -17.75
N GLY A 367 -26.68 -5.34 -17.70
CA GLY A 367 -28.08 -5.30 -17.29
C GLY A 367 -29.00 -6.11 -18.22
N LEU A 368 -28.81 -6.01 -19.54
CA LEU A 368 -29.55 -6.80 -20.50
C LEU A 368 -29.22 -8.30 -20.38
N ALA A 369 -27.92 -8.64 -20.27
CA ALA A 369 -27.53 -10.05 -20.10
C ALA A 369 -28.08 -10.64 -18.81
N LEU A 370 -27.97 -9.92 -17.69
CA LEU A 370 -28.48 -10.36 -16.39
C LEU A 370 -30.02 -10.43 -16.37
N ALA A 371 -30.73 -9.51 -17.02
CA ALA A 371 -32.18 -9.55 -17.14
C ALA A 371 -32.63 -10.80 -17.93
N MET A 372 -31.94 -11.14 -19.02
CA MET A 372 -32.23 -12.36 -19.80
C MET A 372 -31.96 -13.63 -18.97
N LEU A 373 -30.83 -13.69 -18.29
CA LEU A 373 -30.46 -14.81 -17.41
C LEU A 373 -31.44 -14.92 -16.22
N CYS A 374 -31.87 -13.81 -15.64
CA CYS A 374 -32.84 -13.75 -14.57
C CYS A 374 -34.21 -14.29 -15.06
N PHE A 375 -34.67 -13.88 -16.24
CA PHE A 375 -35.91 -14.39 -16.81
C PHE A 375 -35.85 -15.90 -17.04
N ALA A 376 -34.74 -16.37 -17.64
CA ALA A 376 -34.55 -17.80 -17.86
C ALA A 376 -34.51 -18.58 -16.52
N LYS A 377 -33.79 -18.04 -15.50
CA LYS A 377 -33.76 -18.65 -14.14
C LYS A 377 -35.15 -18.72 -13.53
N ILE A 378 -35.92 -17.66 -13.59
CA ILE A 378 -37.27 -17.64 -13.03
C ILE A 378 -38.16 -18.64 -13.73
N MET A 379 -38.14 -18.71 -15.06
CA MET A 379 -39.02 -19.63 -15.83
C MET A 379 -38.58 -21.08 -15.67
N VAL A 380 -37.32 -21.40 -15.72
CA VAL A 380 -36.82 -22.78 -15.69
C VAL A 380 -36.64 -23.26 -14.25
N VAL A 381 -35.95 -22.51 -13.39
CA VAL A 381 -35.67 -22.98 -12.04
C VAL A 381 -36.82 -22.77 -11.10
N ASP A 382 -37.32 -21.54 -10.98
CA ASP A 382 -38.32 -21.23 -9.96
C ASP A 382 -39.69 -21.83 -10.32
N ARG A 383 -40.13 -21.69 -11.58
CA ARG A 383 -41.46 -22.09 -12.00
C ARG A 383 -41.54 -23.57 -12.41
N MET A 384 -40.55 -24.07 -13.21
CA MET A 384 -40.58 -25.42 -13.74
C MET A 384 -39.98 -26.45 -12.78
N LEU A 385 -38.78 -26.19 -12.24
CA LEU A 385 -38.07 -27.14 -11.36
C LEU A 385 -38.63 -27.13 -9.92
N LEU A 386 -38.84 -25.94 -9.35
CA LEU A 386 -39.33 -25.78 -7.98
C LEU A 386 -40.87 -25.76 -7.89
N GLY A 387 -41.58 -25.76 -9.03
CA GLY A 387 -43.02 -25.83 -9.09
C GLY A 387 -43.73 -24.59 -8.53
N ASN A 388 -43.08 -23.43 -8.46
CA ASN A 388 -43.65 -22.22 -7.88
C ASN A 388 -44.61 -21.54 -8.90
N THR A 389 -45.89 -21.92 -8.87
CA THR A 389 -46.92 -21.42 -9.79
C THR A 389 -47.38 -19.99 -9.47
N ASP A 390 -47.05 -19.46 -8.30
CA ASP A 390 -47.45 -18.11 -7.85
C ASP A 390 -46.71 -17.01 -8.57
N ILE A 391 -45.61 -17.34 -9.26
CA ILE A 391 -44.84 -16.39 -10.07
C ILE A 391 -45.51 -16.16 -11.41
N SER A 392 -46.19 -15.04 -11.56
CA SER A 392 -46.76 -14.64 -12.85
C SER A 392 -45.68 -14.20 -13.85
N THR A 393 -45.97 -14.27 -15.15
CA THR A 393 -45.09 -13.76 -16.19
C THR A 393 -44.82 -12.24 -16.02
N LEU A 394 -45.81 -11.50 -15.53
CA LEU A 394 -45.70 -10.07 -15.26
C LEU A 394 -44.77 -9.82 -14.07
N THR A 395 -44.88 -10.62 -13.01
CA THR A 395 -43.94 -10.56 -11.87
C THR A 395 -42.49 -10.82 -12.32
N ALA A 396 -42.27 -11.84 -13.16
CA ALA A 396 -40.94 -12.12 -13.73
C ALA A 396 -40.42 -10.95 -14.56
N PHE A 397 -41.28 -10.33 -15.38
CA PHE A 397 -40.90 -9.15 -16.17
C PHE A 397 -40.50 -7.96 -15.27
N VAL A 398 -41.27 -7.66 -14.22
CA VAL A 398 -40.98 -6.62 -13.22
C VAL A 398 -39.59 -6.85 -12.59
N VAL A 399 -39.30 -8.08 -12.15
CA VAL A 399 -38.01 -8.44 -11.56
C VAL A 399 -36.88 -8.23 -12.58
N CYS A 400 -37.07 -8.64 -13.83
CA CYS A 400 -36.02 -8.49 -14.88
C CYS A 400 -35.77 -7.03 -15.24
N VAL A 401 -36.81 -6.20 -15.35
CA VAL A 401 -36.64 -4.75 -15.59
C VAL A 401 -35.94 -4.09 -14.40
N THR A 402 -36.34 -4.44 -13.18
CA THR A 402 -35.69 -3.97 -11.96
C THR A 402 -34.21 -4.34 -11.97
N MET A 403 -33.88 -5.59 -12.30
CA MET A 403 -32.48 -6.04 -12.40
C MET A 403 -31.65 -5.15 -13.32
N ALA A 404 -32.15 -4.87 -14.52
CA ALA A 404 -31.44 -4.03 -15.49
C ALA A 404 -31.24 -2.59 -14.97
N VAL A 405 -32.26 -2.00 -14.36
CA VAL A 405 -32.22 -0.65 -13.80
C VAL A 405 -31.29 -0.60 -12.57
N THR A 406 -31.35 -1.60 -11.71
CA THR A 406 -30.48 -1.73 -10.54
C THR A 406 -29.00 -1.78 -10.95
N VAL A 407 -28.65 -2.60 -11.95
CA VAL A 407 -27.26 -2.68 -12.46
C VAL A 407 -26.79 -1.34 -13.01
N LEU A 408 -27.66 -0.60 -13.71
CA LEU A 408 -27.31 0.73 -14.21
C LEU A 408 -27.02 1.71 -13.07
N ILE A 409 -27.90 1.78 -12.08
CA ILE A 409 -27.73 2.67 -10.92
C ILE A 409 -26.51 2.26 -10.11
N ALA A 410 -26.32 0.96 -9.88
CA ALA A 410 -25.19 0.43 -9.14
C ALA A 410 -23.84 0.82 -9.75
N LYS A 411 -23.68 0.68 -11.07
CA LYS A 411 -22.45 1.07 -11.77
C LYS A 411 -22.23 2.57 -11.77
N LEU A 412 -23.29 3.38 -11.89
CA LEU A 412 -23.21 4.83 -11.78
C LEU A 412 -22.75 5.27 -10.38
N VAL A 413 -23.32 4.70 -9.34
CA VAL A 413 -22.90 4.96 -7.95
C VAL A 413 -21.46 4.51 -7.75
N GLY A 414 -21.13 3.29 -8.19
CA GLY A 414 -19.81 2.70 -8.04
C GLY A 414 -18.70 3.51 -8.72
N CYS A 415 -18.94 4.11 -9.86
CA CYS A 415 -17.92 4.92 -10.53
C CYS A 415 -17.87 6.38 -10.04
N THR A 416 -18.99 6.97 -9.64
CA THR A 416 -19.04 8.40 -9.28
C THR A 416 -18.61 8.67 -7.85
N LEU A 417 -18.89 7.78 -6.90
CA LEU A 417 -18.56 7.96 -5.48
C LEU A 417 -17.05 8.07 -5.23
N PRO A 418 -16.18 7.16 -5.72
CA PRO A 418 -14.73 7.28 -5.52
C PRO A 418 -14.15 8.54 -6.16
N MET A 419 -14.63 8.91 -7.36
CA MET A 419 -14.18 10.14 -8.03
C MET A 419 -14.58 11.39 -7.25
N ALA A 420 -15.78 11.40 -6.67
CA ALA A 420 -16.24 12.51 -5.83
C ALA A 420 -15.45 12.59 -4.51
N ALA A 421 -15.12 11.44 -3.89
CA ALA A 421 -14.29 11.37 -2.69
C ALA A 421 -12.91 12.00 -2.93
N LYS A 422 -12.21 11.59 -3.99
CA LYS A 422 -10.91 12.16 -4.38
C LYS A 422 -10.97 13.68 -4.58
N ARG A 423 -12.05 14.18 -5.20
CA ARG A 423 -12.22 15.63 -5.40
C ARG A 423 -12.36 16.42 -4.10
N VAL A 424 -12.95 15.83 -3.09
CA VAL A 424 -13.17 16.47 -1.77
C VAL A 424 -11.96 16.24 -0.85
N GLY A 425 -10.96 15.48 -1.28
CA GLY A 425 -9.75 15.18 -0.52
C GLY A 425 -9.90 13.98 0.42
N PHE A 426 -10.93 13.14 0.20
CA PHE A 426 -11.02 11.84 0.87
C PHE A 426 -10.38 10.76 0.03
N ASP A 427 -9.81 9.77 0.71
CA ASP A 427 -9.28 8.57 0.08
C ASP A 427 -10.40 7.80 -0.66
N PRO A 428 -10.25 7.58 -1.99
CA PRO A 428 -11.23 6.83 -2.77
C PRO A 428 -11.44 5.39 -2.30
N ALA A 429 -10.42 4.74 -1.71
CA ALA A 429 -10.48 3.35 -1.25
C ALA A 429 -11.52 3.16 -0.13
N VAL A 430 -11.73 4.16 0.71
CA VAL A 430 -12.78 4.15 1.75
C VAL A 430 -14.19 4.07 1.15
N MET A 431 -14.40 4.58 -0.07
CA MET A 431 -15.68 4.53 -0.79
C MET A 431 -15.88 3.20 -1.56
N ALA A 432 -15.24 2.14 -1.10
CA ALA A 432 -15.27 0.84 -1.78
C ALA A 432 -16.49 -0.04 -1.39
N SER A 433 -16.32 -1.32 -1.56
CA SER A 433 -17.37 -2.34 -1.61
C SER A 433 -18.45 -2.24 -0.52
N PRO A 434 -18.14 -2.19 0.79
CA PRO A 434 -19.19 -2.23 1.81
C PRO A 434 -20.06 -0.97 1.86
N PHE A 435 -19.48 0.19 1.56
CA PHE A 435 -20.23 1.45 1.54
C PHE A 435 -21.15 1.53 0.31
N ILE A 436 -20.64 1.12 -0.85
CA ILE A 436 -21.40 1.09 -2.09
C ILE A 436 -22.53 0.08 -2.02
N THR A 437 -22.30 -1.13 -1.50
CA THR A 437 -23.36 -2.14 -1.38
C THR A 437 -24.52 -1.61 -0.55
N THR A 438 -24.26 -0.94 0.57
CA THR A 438 -25.32 -0.37 1.41
C THR A 438 -26.16 0.68 0.69
N ILE A 439 -25.53 1.57 -0.07
CA ILE A 439 -26.24 2.60 -0.86
C ILE A 439 -27.03 1.94 -1.99
N VAL A 440 -26.40 1.02 -2.71
CA VAL A 440 -27.03 0.32 -3.84
C VAL A 440 -28.18 -0.54 -3.38
N ASP A 441 -28.09 -1.20 -2.23
CA ASP A 441 -29.17 -2.00 -1.65
C ASP A 441 -30.41 -1.14 -1.40
N ALA A 442 -30.25 0.00 -0.78
CA ALA A 442 -31.34 0.94 -0.54
C ALA A 442 -31.97 1.44 -1.85
N LEU A 443 -31.14 1.82 -2.82
CA LEU A 443 -31.62 2.28 -4.14
C LEU A 443 -32.29 1.17 -4.93
N SER A 444 -31.75 -0.05 -4.90
CA SER A 444 -32.31 -1.23 -5.56
C SER A 444 -33.69 -1.55 -5.05
N LEU A 445 -33.91 -1.49 -3.73
CA LEU A 445 -35.22 -1.70 -3.12
C LEU A 445 -36.23 -0.62 -3.49
N LEU A 446 -35.82 0.64 -3.47
CA LEU A 446 -36.69 1.75 -3.89
C LEU A 446 -37.13 1.59 -5.34
N VAL A 447 -36.20 1.26 -6.23
CA VAL A 447 -36.52 0.97 -7.65
C VAL A 447 -37.42 -0.23 -7.78
N TYR A 448 -37.12 -1.33 -7.08
CA TYR A 448 -37.89 -2.55 -7.12
C TYR A 448 -39.35 -2.32 -6.72
N PHE A 449 -39.56 -1.75 -5.55
CA PHE A 449 -40.91 -1.47 -5.06
C PHE A 449 -41.60 -0.37 -5.86
N GLY A 450 -40.87 0.61 -6.38
CA GLY A 450 -41.43 1.62 -7.29
C GLY A 450 -41.97 1.00 -8.58
N ILE A 451 -41.20 0.14 -9.26
CA ILE A 451 -41.61 -0.55 -10.48
C ILE A 451 -42.72 -1.55 -10.17
N ALA A 452 -42.62 -2.34 -9.09
CA ALA A 452 -43.63 -3.26 -8.68
C ALA A 452 -44.96 -2.57 -8.39
N SER A 453 -44.92 -1.46 -7.66
CA SER A 453 -46.15 -0.69 -7.36
C SER A 453 -46.79 -0.08 -8.58
N ALA A 454 -46.03 0.33 -9.60
CA ALA A 454 -46.56 0.90 -10.82
C ALA A 454 -47.12 -0.09 -11.82
N LEU A 455 -46.64 -1.36 -11.81
CA LEU A 455 -46.98 -2.36 -12.81
C LEU A 455 -47.88 -3.51 -12.29
N LEU A 456 -47.86 -3.76 -10.97
CA LEU A 456 -48.57 -4.89 -10.35
C LEU A 456 -49.79 -4.44 -9.54
N PHE A 457 -49.86 -3.17 -9.16
CA PHE A 457 -50.93 -2.55 -8.37
C PHE A 457 -51.47 -1.30 -9.04
#